data_36be9f9d64eaf048a4f75143db48b801
#
_entry.id   36be9f9d64eaf048a4f75143db48b801
#
_cell.length_a   1.000
_cell.length_b   1.000
_cell.length_c   1.000
_cell.angle_alpha   90.00
_cell.angle_beta   90.00
_cell.angle_gamma   90.00
#
_symmetry.space_group_name_H-M   'P 1'
#
loop_
_entity.id
_entity.type
_entity.pdbx_description
1 polymer ?
#
loop_
_entity_poly.entity_id
_entity_poly.type
_entity_poly.pdbx_seq_one_letter_code
_entity_poly.pdbx_strand_id
1 'polypeptide(L)'
;MKGLAFILIRAKKDIGTCNEIQNYTHLCNLLEMPVRKIPKNFRNVTGIAASSKAVGPAEFESTLERDFLALLDFSPDVARYEVQPVRIEWSDGTKKGASRYTPDVLVEFVPELQRRPWLCEVKYRADLAKEWATLHPKLRRGVRYAKQHGWRFRLITEVEVRTQRLTNIRFLAPFGRRSIPQEDIE
;
A
#
# COMPACT_ATOMS: atom_id res chain seq x y z
N MET A 1 -4.36 19.30 -16.58
CA MET A 1 -3.34 19.52 -17.61
C MET A 1 -3.80 20.40 -18.79
N LYS A 2 -5.07 20.83 -18.86
CA LYS A 2 -5.54 21.75 -19.92
C LYS A 2 -5.28 23.25 -19.62
N GLY A 3 -4.99 23.63 -18.38
CA GLY A 3 -4.77 25.04 -17.99
C GLY A 3 -3.40 25.62 -18.33
N LEU A 4 -2.34 24.82 -18.28
CA LEU A 4 -0.97 25.31 -18.60
C LEU A 4 -0.74 25.52 -20.09
N ALA A 5 -1.38 24.72 -20.93
CA ALA A 5 -1.30 24.90 -22.39
C ALA A 5 -1.97 26.20 -22.85
N PHE A 6 -3.02 26.63 -22.17
CA PHE A 6 -3.74 27.88 -22.49
C PHE A 6 -2.95 29.13 -22.11
N ILE A 7 -2.16 29.08 -21.06
CA ILE A 7 -1.30 30.22 -20.64
C ILE A 7 -0.12 30.40 -21.62
N LEU A 8 0.45 29.30 -22.11
CA LEU A 8 1.56 29.32 -23.08
C LEU A 8 1.12 29.82 -24.47
N ILE A 9 -0.14 29.54 -24.89
CA ILE A 9 -0.68 30.01 -26.15
C ILE A 9 -0.99 31.52 -26.10
N ARG A 10 -1.37 32.07 -24.95
CA ARG A 10 -1.69 33.46 -24.78
C ARG A 10 -0.40 34.34 -24.73
N ALA A 11 0.69 33.82 -24.13
CA ALA A 11 1.98 34.49 -24.11
C ALA A 11 2.64 34.62 -25.49
N LYS A 12 2.33 33.73 -26.45
CA LYS A 12 2.85 33.78 -27.82
C LYS A 12 2.22 34.86 -28.69
N LYS A 13 1.13 35.50 -28.25
CA LYS A 13 0.38 36.47 -29.05
C LYS A 13 0.80 37.94 -28.80
N ASP A 14 1.53 38.18 -27.71
CA ASP A 14 1.86 39.54 -27.25
C ASP A 14 3.36 39.90 -27.36
N ILE A 15 4.21 39.03 -27.94
CA ILE A 15 5.65 39.27 -28.07
C ILE A 15 6.01 39.58 -29.51
N GLY A 16 6.15 40.88 -29.80
CA GLY A 16 6.66 41.36 -31.09
C GLY A 16 8.15 41.66 -30.93
N THR A 17 9.00 40.94 -31.59
CA THR A 17 10.24 41.17 -32.30
C THR A 17 11.20 39.99 -32.21
N CYS A 18 11.92 39.73 -33.27
CA CYS A 18 12.67 38.48 -33.53
C CYS A 18 13.84 38.17 -32.58
N ASN A 19 14.35 39.15 -31.82
CA ASN A 19 15.49 38.94 -30.89
C ASN A 19 15.11 38.44 -29.51
N GLU A 20 13.89 38.62 -29.04
CA GLU A 20 13.42 38.08 -27.77
C GLU A 20 13.08 36.60 -27.86
N ILE A 21 12.67 36.13 -29.06
CA ILE A 21 12.32 34.72 -29.26
C ILE A 21 13.52 33.80 -29.07
N GLN A 22 14.74 34.22 -29.40
CA GLN A 22 15.94 33.40 -29.20
C GLN A 22 16.29 33.21 -27.74
N ASN A 23 16.05 34.21 -26.89
CA ASN A 23 16.28 34.09 -25.45
C ASN A 23 15.24 33.17 -24.78
N TYR A 24 14.00 33.22 -25.24
CA TYR A 24 12.93 32.33 -24.74
C TYR A 24 13.11 30.86 -25.16
N THR A 25 13.66 30.62 -26.37
CA THR A 25 13.97 29.24 -26.81
C THR A 25 15.11 28.66 -25.97
N HIS A 26 16.09 29.47 -25.55
CA HIS A 26 17.15 29.01 -24.64
C HIS A 26 16.62 28.74 -23.21
N LEU A 27 15.68 29.57 -22.73
CA LEU A 27 15.00 29.34 -21.45
C LEU A 27 14.08 28.11 -21.50
N CYS A 28 13.37 27.87 -22.61
CA CYS A 28 12.56 26.66 -22.80
C CYS A 28 13.39 25.41 -22.88
N ASN A 29 14.60 25.48 -23.48
CA ASN A 29 15.54 24.34 -23.48
C ASN A 29 16.16 24.08 -22.10
N LEU A 30 16.24 25.06 -21.22
CA LEU A 30 16.62 24.88 -19.82
C LEU A 30 15.47 24.30 -18.96
N LEU A 31 14.21 24.47 -19.40
CA LEU A 31 13.02 23.86 -18.78
C LEU A 31 12.72 22.46 -19.35
N GLU A 32 13.33 22.07 -20.47
CA GLU A 32 13.42 20.68 -20.93
C GLU A 32 14.56 19.93 -20.24
N MET A 33 14.76 20.15 -18.97
CA MET A 33 15.34 19.15 -18.09
C MET A 33 14.46 17.90 -18.29
N PRO A 34 15.05 16.71 -18.58
CA PRO A 34 14.26 15.51 -18.66
C PRO A 34 13.52 15.39 -17.35
N VAL A 35 12.23 15.74 -17.38
CA VAL A 35 11.34 15.40 -16.30
C VAL A 35 11.41 13.88 -16.27
N ARG A 36 12.31 13.39 -15.41
CA ARG A 36 12.37 11.97 -15.09
C ARG A 36 10.93 11.62 -14.82
N LYS A 37 10.27 10.96 -15.75
CA LYS A 37 8.97 10.35 -15.51
C LYS A 37 9.24 9.34 -14.42
N ILE A 38 9.19 9.84 -13.17
CA ILE A 38 9.05 8.97 -12.02
C ILE A 38 7.73 8.31 -12.31
N PRO A 39 7.71 7.00 -12.59
CA PRO A 39 6.44 6.31 -12.74
C PRO A 39 5.69 6.66 -11.48
N LYS A 40 4.51 7.25 -11.57
CA LYS A 40 3.65 7.58 -10.42
C LYS A 40 3.09 6.28 -9.85
N ASN A 41 3.97 5.37 -9.47
CA ASN A 41 3.64 4.11 -8.86
C ASN A 41 4.29 4.09 -7.46
N PHE A 42 3.90 5.09 -6.62
CA PHE A 42 4.08 4.99 -5.17
C PHE A 42 3.36 3.76 -4.57
N ARG A 43 2.65 2.99 -5.40
CA ARG A 43 1.91 1.80 -5.03
C ARG A 43 2.76 0.54 -5.01
N ASN A 44 3.86 0.49 -5.75
CA ASN A 44 4.74 -0.68 -5.89
C ASN A 44 6.09 -0.46 -5.20
N VAL A 45 6.07 0.06 -3.97
CA VAL A 45 7.26 0.10 -3.12
C VAL A 45 7.32 -1.24 -2.40
N THR A 46 8.23 -2.10 -2.82
CA THR A 46 8.53 -3.37 -2.13
C THR A 46 9.57 -3.16 -1.04
N GLY A 47 9.51 -3.94 0.01
CA GLY A 47 10.49 -3.90 1.09
C GLY A 47 10.16 -4.89 2.20
N ILE A 48 10.96 -4.83 3.26
CA ILE A 48 10.75 -5.60 4.49
C ILE A 48 10.53 -4.59 5.62
N ALA A 49 9.39 -4.69 6.31
CA ALA A 49 9.12 -3.90 7.49
C ALA A 49 9.83 -4.51 8.71
N ALA A 50 10.40 -3.65 9.55
CA ALA A 50 10.88 -4.12 10.84
C ALA A 50 9.68 -4.30 11.77
N SER A 51 9.50 -5.51 12.27
CA SER A 51 8.38 -5.89 13.13
C SER A 51 8.85 -6.75 14.30
N SER A 52 8.16 -6.62 15.42
CA SER A 52 8.30 -7.49 16.59
C SER A 52 7.25 -8.60 16.63
N LYS A 53 6.22 -8.52 15.79
CA LYS A 53 5.06 -9.43 15.79
C LYS A 53 4.93 -10.27 14.52
N ALA A 54 5.74 -10.00 13.51
CA ALA A 54 5.74 -10.78 12.28
C ALA A 54 6.32 -12.18 12.50
N VAL A 55 5.63 -13.18 11.98
CA VAL A 55 6.15 -14.54 11.83
C VAL A 55 6.88 -14.60 10.49
N GLY A 56 8.22 -14.62 10.55
CA GLY A 56 9.05 -14.52 9.35
C GLY A 56 9.23 -13.10 8.82
N PRO A 57 9.71 -12.92 7.58
CA PRO A 57 9.95 -11.62 6.98
C PRO A 57 8.63 -10.87 6.76
N ALA A 58 8.53 -9.64 7.25
CA ALA A 58 7.37 -8.76 7.01
C ALA A 58 7.51 -8.05 5.65
N GLU A 59 7.47 -8.82 4.58
CA GLU A 59 7.56 -8.31 3.21
C GLU A 59 6.29 -7.56 2.80
N PHE A 60 6.43 -6.51 1.99
CA PHE A 60 5.29 -5.78 1.43
C PHE A 60 5.56 -5.40 -0.03
N GLU A 61 4.51 -5.42 -0.84
CA GLU A 61 4.54 -5.10 -2.27
C GLU A 61 3.89 -3.74 -2.59
N SER A 62 3.30 -3.11 -1.58
CA SER A 62 2.67 -1.80 -1.72
C SER A 62 2.83 -0.94 -0.47
N THR A 63 2.69 0.39 -0.65
CA THR A 63 2.70 1.32 0.49
C THR A 63 1.49 1.12 1.41
N LEU A 64 0.37 0.60 0.89
CA LEU A 64 -0.81 0.32 1.70
C LEU A 64 -0.60 -0.89 2.59
N GLU A 65 0.02 -1.96 2.07
CA GLU A 65 0.43 -3.12 2.88
C GLU A 65 1.39 -2.71 3.98
N ARG A 66 2.48 -1.96 3.65
CA ARG A 66 3.40 -1.43 4.66
C ARG A 66 2.68 -0.67 5.76
N ASP A 67 1.74 0.20 5.40
CA ASP A 67 0.99 1.01 6.33
C ASP A 67 0.08 0.14 7.22
N PHE A 68 -0.50 -0.91 6.65
CA PHE A 68 -1.30 -1.88 7.39
C PHE A 68 -0.44 -2.70 8.38
N LEU A 69 0.74 -3.20 7.95
CA LEU A 69 1.67 -3.90 8.84
C LEU A 69 2.09 -3.03 10.03
N ALA A 70 2.33 -1.72 9.81
CA ALA A 70 2.62 -0.79 10.89
C ALA A 70 1.46 -0.68 11.90
N LEU A 71 0.21 -0.66 11.44
CA LEU A 71 -0.96 -0.69 12.34
C LEU A 71 -1.02 -1.98 13.17
N LEU A 72 -0.71 -3.12 12.56
CA LEU A 72 -0.70 -4.42 13.25
C LEU A 72 0.38 -4.47 14.33
N ASP A 73 1.58 -4.02 13.99
CA ASP A 73 2.74 -4.03 14.91
C ASP A 73 2.48 -3.18 16.16
N PHE A 74 1.84 -2.02 15.99
CA PHE A 74 1.49 -1.10 17.08
C PHE A 74 0.18 -1.45 17.82
N SER A 75 -0.61 -2.41 17.33
CA SER A 75 -1.88 -2.76 17.97
C SER A 75 -1.66 -3.68 19.17
N PRO A 76 -2.08 -3.32 20.38
CA PRO A 76 -2.01 -4.22 21.54
C PRO A 76 -2.90 -5.46 21.38
N ASP A 77 -3.94 -5.37 20.54
CA ASP A 77 -4.87 -6.47 20.25
C ASP A 77 -4.24 -7.59 19.42
N VAL A 78 -3.18 -7.30 18.67
CA VAL A 78 -2.52 -8.24 17.77
C VAL A 78 -1.39 -8.94 18.50
N ALA A 79 -1.49 -10.26 18.59
CA ALA A 79 -0.44 -11.12 19.14
C ALA A 79 0.68 -11.32 18.12
N ARG A 80 0.31 -11.72 16.90
CA ARG A 80 1.25 -11.94 15.79
C ARG A 80 0.55 -11.85 14.44
N TYR A 81 1.33 -11.72 13.37
CA TYR A 81 0.83 -11.81 12.01
C TYR A 81 1.84 -12.46 11.08
N GLU A 82 1.35 -13.05 10.00
CA GLU A 82 2.15 -13.69 8.96
C GLU A 82 1.78 -13.10 7.59
N VAL A 83 2.80 -12.70 6.83
CA VAL A 83 2.63 -12.17 5.47
C VAL A 83 2.61 -13.33 4.49
N GLN A 84 1.69 -13.29 3.52
CA GLN A 84 1.49 -14.33 2.50
C GLN A 84 1.37 -15.75 3.10
N PRO A 85 0.50 -15.97 4.12
CA PRO A 85 0.52 -17.17 4.97
C PRO A 85 0.17 -18.45 4.24
N VAL A 86 -0.56 -18.35 3.12
CA VAL A 86 -1.07 -19.54 2.41
C VAL A 86 -1.24 -19.27 0.92
N ARG A 87 -0.97 -20.28 0.11
CA ARG A 87 -1.33 -20.31 -1.31
C ARG A 87 -2.58 -21.17 -1.50
N ILE A 88 -3.65 -20.53 -1.94
CA ILE A 88 -4.92 -21.20 -2.24
C ILE A 88 -4.94 -21.56 -3.72
N GLU A 89 -4.99 -22.84 -4.03
CA GLU A 89 -5.02 -23.34 -5.40
C GLU A 89 -6.38 -23.97 -5.71
N TRP A 90 -6.86 -23.79 -6.95
CA TRP A 90 -8.07 -24.43 -7.43
C TRP A 90 -8.03 -24.63 -8.94
N SER A 91 -8.76 -25.65 -9.41
CA SER A 91 -9.04 -25.84 -10.83
C SER A 91 -10.52 -25.54 -11.08
N ASP A 92 -10.81 -24.77 -12.12
CA ASP A 92 -12.18 -24.51 -12.58
C ASP A 92 -12.55 -25.34 -13.81
N GLY A 93 -11.63 -26.22 -14.23
CA GLY A 93 -11.84 -27.13 -15.38
C GLY A 93 -11.79 -26.43 -16.75
N THR A 94 -11.72 -25.10 -16.78
CA THR A 94 -11.82 -24.32 -18.03
C THR A 94 -10.46 -23.84 -18.54
N LYS A 95 -9.42 -23.83 -17.72
CA LYS A 95 -8.07 -23.37 -18.06
C LYS A 95 -7.06 -24.51 -17.95
N LYS A 96 -6.08 -24.53 -18.84
CA LYS A 96 -4.90 -25.37 -18.71
C LYS A 96 -4.07 -24.87 -17.50
N GLY A 97 -4.21 -25.52 -16.35
CA GLY A 97 -3.47 -25.23 -15.13
C GLY A 97 -4.34 -24.80 -13.94
N ALA A 98 -3.81 -24.93 -12.74
CA ALA A 98 -4.45 -24.48 -11.51
C ALA A 98 -4.38 -22.96 -11.39
N SER A 99 -5.50 -22.34 -11.07
CA SER A 99 -5.52 -20.96 -10.60
C SER A 99 -4.99 -20.89 -9.17
N ARG A 100 -4.32 -19.78 -8.82
CA ARG A 100 -3.73 -19.59 -7.49
C ARG A 100 -4.06 -18.21 -6.95
N TYR A 101 -4.15 -18.13 -5.64
CA TYR A 101 -4.35 -16.89 -4.91
C TYR A 101 -3.62 -16.97 -3.56
N THR A 102 -2.89 -15.92 -3.23
CA THR A 102 -2.19 -15.77 -1.96
C THR A 102 -2.76 -14.52 -1.28
N PRO A 103 -3.51 -14.65 -0.18
CA PRO A 103 -3.93 -13.51 0.64
C PRO A 103 -2.72 -12.82 1.27
N ASP A 104 -2.83 -11.52 1.55
CA ASP A 104 -1.68 -10.72 1.95
C ASP A 104 -1.24 -11.01 3.40
N VAL A 105 -2.16 -11.13 4.36
CA VAL A 105 -1.80 -11.23 5.79
C VAL A 105 -2.77 -12.12 6.56
N LEU A 106 -2.24 -13.00 7.42
CA LEU A 106 -2.97 -13.64 8.50
C LEU A 106 -2.68 -12.91 9.81
N VAL A 107 -3.70 -12.47 10.52
CA VAL A 107 -3.60 -11.76 11.80
C VAL A 107 -4.18 -12.60 12.91
N GLU A 108 -3.40 -12.84 13.95
CA GLU A 108 -3.83 -13.50 15.18
C GLU A 108 -3.88 -12.50 16.33
N PHE A 109 -4.94 -12.58 17.11
CA PHE A 109 -5.19 -11.68 18.23
C PHE A 109 -4.74 -12.28 19.54
N VAL A 110 -4.54 -11.44 20.54
CA VAL A 110 -4.24 -11.88 21.89
C VAL A 110 -5.38 -12.77 22.43
N PRO A 111 -5.08 -13.87 23.15
CA PRO A 111 -6.09 -14.84 23.58
C PRO A 111 -7.24 -14.25 24.39
N GLU A 112 -6.98 -13.20 25.14
CA GLU A 112 -7.93 -12.53 26.04
C GLU A 112 -9.14 -11.97 25.27
N LEU A 113 -8.94 -11.62 23.99
CA LEU A 113 -10.02 -11.09 23.13
C LEU A 113 -10.94 -12.17 22.59
N GLN A 114 -10.56 -13.44 22.65
CA GLN A 114 -11.32 -14.56 22.08
C GLN A 114 -11.76 -14.31 20.62
N ARG A 115 -10.98 -13.53 19.89
CA ARG A 115 -11.27 -13.09 18.52
C ARG A 115 -10.70 -14.10 17.52
N ARG A 116 -11.51 -14.48 16.53
CA ARG A 116 -11.06 -15.35 15.43
C ARG A 116 -9.97 -14.66 14.62
N PRO A 117 -8.94 -15.38 14.16
CA PRO A 117 -7.94 -14.85 13.25
C PRO A 117 -8.55 -14.22 12.00
N TRP A 118 -7.88 -13.20 11.46
CA TRP A 118 -8.29 -12.56 10.22
C TRP A 118 -7.35 -12.96 9.09
N LEU A 119 -7.92 -13.45 7.99
CA LEU A 119 -7.23 -13.59 6.71
C LEU A 119 -7.52 -12.34 5.89
N CYS A 120 -6.50 -11.51 5.67
CA CYS A 120 -6.66 -10.18 5.11
C CYS A 120 -6.16 -10.12 3.66
N GLU A 121 -6.90 -9.40 2.81
CA GLU A 121 -6.44 -8.86 1.53
C GLU A 121 -6.39 -7.36 1.64
N VAL A 122 -5.28 -6.75 1.22
CA VAL A 122 -5.04 -5.31 1.30
C VAL A 122 -5.05 -4.73 -0.11
N LYS A 123 -6.04 -3.87 -0.41
CA LYS A 123 -6.22 -3.35 -1.78
C LYS A 123 -6.78 -1.93 -1.76
N TYR A 124 -6.27 -1.09 -2.65
CA TYR A 124 -6.90 0.21 -2.85
C TYR A 124 -8.30 0.07 -3.44
N ARG A 125 -9.24 0.88 -2.98
CA ARG A 125 -10.63 0.89 -3.52
C ARG A 125 -10.67 1.15 -5.02
N ALA A 126 -9.77 2.00 -5.52
CA ALA A 126 -9.66 2.26 -6.94
C ALA A 126 -9.26 1.02 -7.74
N ASP A 127 -8.35 0.19 -7.21
CA ASP A 127 -7.91 -1.04 -7.85
C ASP A 127 -9.00 -2.12 -7.76
N LEU A 128 -9.71 -2.20 -6.62
CA LEU A 128 -10.89 -3.06 -6.48
C LEU A 128 -11.96 -2.75 -7.53
N ALA A 129 -12.27 -1.46 -7.72
CA ALA A 129 -13.26 -1.05 -8.72
C ALA A 129 -12.81 -1.38 -10.15
N LYS A 130 -11.54 -1.13 -10.45
CA LYS A 130 -10.95 -1.37 -11.79
C LYS A 130 -10.84 -2.85 -12.14
N GLU A 131 -10.46 -3.67 -11.16
CA GLU A 131 -10.09 -5.07 -11.39
C GLU A 131 -11.12 -6.05 -10.79
N TRP A 132 -12.31 -5.58 -10.45
CA TRP A 132 -13.31 -6.37 -9.74
C TRP A 132 -13.61 -7.72 -10.37
N ALA A 133 -13.80 -7.77 -11.69
CA ALA A 133 -14.10 -9.00 -12.41
C ALA A 133 -13.01 -10.08 -12.25
N THR A 134 -11.76 -9.67 -12.13
CA THR A 134 -10.61 -10.57 -11.93
C THR A 134 -10.40 -10.92 -10.46
N LEU A 135 -10.61 -9.95 -9.56
CA LEU A 135 -10.36 -10.12 -8.12
C LEU A 135 -11.48 -10.89 -7.41
N HIS A 136 -12.73 -10.62 -7.77
CA HIS A 136 -13.89 -11.22 -7.10
C HIS A 136 -13.85 -12.75 -7.00
N PRO A 137 -13.51 -13.52 -8.06
CA PRO A 137 -13.39 -14.98 -7.94
C PRO A 137 -12.31 -15.41 -6.93
N LYS A 138 -11.17 -14.70 -6.88
CA LYS A 138 -10.08 -14.96 -5.92
C LYS A 138 -10.53 -14.67 -4.49
N LEU A 139 -11.13 -13.51 -4.26
CA LEU A 139 -11.64 -13.11 -2.94
C LEU A 139 -12.68 -14.11 -2.40
N ARG A 140 -13.58 -14.61 -3.27
CA ARG A 140 -14.53 -15.68 -2.89
C ARG A 140 -13.82 -16.96 -2.42
N ARG A 141 -12.68 -17.32 -3.03
CA ARG A 141 -11.87 -18.46 -2.58
C ARG A 141 -11.24 -18.17 -1.23
N GLY A 142 -10.71 -16.96 -1.00
CA GLY A 142 -10.20 -16.53 0.30
C GLY A 142 -11.26 -16.60 1.40
N VAL A 143 -12.46 -16.11 1.13
CA VAL A 143 -13.60 -16.20 2.08
C VAL A 143 -13.92 -17.64 2.44
N ARG A 144 -13.99 -18.54 1.44
CA ARG A 144 -14.26 -19.97 1.66
C ARG A 144 -13.17 -20.62 2.48
N TYR A 145 -11.91 -20.36 2.13
CA TYR A 145 -10.74 -20.89 2.82
C TYR A 145 -10.72 -20.43 4.29
N ALA A 146 -10.89 -19.14 4.55
CA ALA A 146 -10.96 -18.61 5.91
C ALA A 146 -12.07 -19.29 6.73
N LYS A 147 -13.27 -19.46 6.14
CA LYS A 147 -14.38 -20.16 6.81
C LYS A 147 -14.03 -21.61 7.18
N GLN A 148 -13.36 -22.34 6.30
CA GLN A 148 -12.94 -23.72 6.54
C GLN A 148 -11.94 -23.86 7.71
N HIS A 149 -11.13 -22.81 7.94
CA HIS A 149 -10.14 -22.78 9.02
C HIS A 149 -10.66 -22.08 10.30
N GLY A 150 -11.94 -21.73 10.35
CA GLY A 150 -12.49 -20.99 11.49
C GLY A 150 -12.07 -19.52 11.56
N TRP A 151 -11.45 -19.00 10.50
CA TRP A 151 -10.97 -17.62 10.38
C TRP A 151 -12.04 -16.70 9.79
N ARG A 152 -11.80 -15.40 9.86
CA ARG A 152 -12.62 -14.37 9.24
C ARG A 152 -11.87 -13.70 8.10
N PHE A 153 -12.41 -13.74 6.88
CA PHE A 153 -11.84 -13.00 5.77
C PHE A 153 -12.14 -11.50 5.90
N ARG A 154 -11.13 -10.65 5.67
CA ARG A 154 -11.24 -9.20 5.72
C ARG A 154 -10.60 -8.59 4.48
N LEU A 155 -11.34 -7.71 3.81
CA LEU A 155 -10.81 -6.82 2.80
C LEU A 155 -10.46 -5.50 3.48
N ILE A 156 -9.20 -5.10 3.40
CA ILE A 156 -8.64 -3.90 4.03
C ILE A 156 -8.32 -2.89 2.93
N THR A 157 -8.79 -1.68 3.10
CA THR A 157 -8.57 -0.61 2.12
C THR A 157 -7.87 0.59 2.76
N GLU A 158 -7.55 1.60 1.94
CA GLU A 158 -6.95 2.84 2.44
C GLU A 158 -7.83 3.55 3.47
N VAL A 159 -9.12 3.29 3.49
CA VAL A 159 -10.06 3.93 4.43
C VAL A 159 -9.83 3.42 5.86
N GLU A 160 -9.61 2.12 6.01
CA GLU A 160 -9.32 1.51 7.31
C GLU A 160 -7.88 1.78 7.76
N VAL A 161 -6.95 1.89 6.81
CA VAL A 161 -5.51 1.99 7.09
C VAL A 161 -5.07 3.43 7.30
N ARG A 162 -5.42 4.36 6.39
CA ARG A 162 -4.90 5.73 6.38
C ARG A 162 -5.72 6.67 7.25
N THR A 163 -5.77 6.36 8.52
CA THR A 163 -6.45 7.13 9.55
C THR A 163 -5.47 7.99 10.36
N GLN A 164 -5.99 8.86 11.24
CA GLN A 164 -5.18 9.62 12.20
C GLN A 164 -4.31 8.70 13.06
N ARG A 165 -4.79 7.49 13.38
CA ARG A 165 -4.01 6.49 14.12
C ARG A 165 -2.70 6.15 13.40
N LEU A 166 -2.72 5.95 12.08
CA LEU A 166 -1.49 5.69 11.32
C LEU A 166 -0.53 6.87 11.38
N THR A 167 -1.02 8.10 11.30
CA THR A 167 -0.20 9.31 11.42
C THR A 167 0.49 9.36 12.77
N ASN A 168 -0.23 9.10 13.85
CA ASN A 168 0.31 9.06 15.20
C ASN A 168 1.36 7.94 15.35
N ILE A 169 1.09 6.74 14.81
CA ILE A 169 2.03 5.61 14.83
C ILE A 169 3.32 5.98 14.10
N ARG A 170 3.24 6.58 12.92
CA ARG A 170 4.43 6.99 12.17
C ARG A 170 5.27 8.03 12.91
N PHE A 171 4.62 8.93 13.63
CA PHE A 171 5.30 9.89 14.48
C PHE A 171 5.99 9.21 15.67
N LEU A 172 5.34 8.25 16.31
CA LEU A 172 5.86 7.56 17.52
C LEU A 172 6.85 6.43 17.20
N ALA A 173 6.80 5.84 16.01
CA ALA A 173 7.63 4.69 15.65
C ALA A 173 9.14 4.86 15.89
N PRO A 174 9.77 6.02 15.61
CA PRO A 174 11.19 6.23 15.89
C PRO A 174 11.53 6.22 17.37
N PHE A 175 10.57 6.53 18.24
CA PHE A 175 10.77 6.61 19.70
C PHE A 175 10.56 5.26 20.37
N GLY A 176 9.67 4.40 19.85
CA GLY A 176 9.36 3.09 20.44
C GLY A 176 10.52 2.07 20.42
N ARG A 177 11.63 2.39 19.73
CA ARG A 177 12.84 1.56 19.66
C ARG A 177 13.97 2.08 20.53
N ARG A 178 13.79 3.20 21.22
CA ARG A 178 14.78 3.73 22.14
C ARG A 178 14.55 3.09 23.50
N SER A 179 15.53 2.33 23.99
CA SER A 179 15.62 2.04 25.42
C SER A 179 15.91 3.36 26.13
N ILE A 180 14.99 3.82 26.96
CA ILE A 180 15.24 4.94 27.88
C ILE A 180 16.14 4.37 28.98
N PRO A 181 17.36 4.91 29.21
CA PRO A 181 18.17 4.52 30.34
C PRO A 181 17.37 4.72 31.63
N GLN A 182 17.48 3.78 32.56
CA GLN A 182 16.70 3.82 33.79
C GLN A 182 17.00 5.07 34.66
N GLU A 183 18.10 5.72 34.37
CA GLU A 183 18.56 6.96 34.99
C GLU A 183 17.76 8.21 34.61
N ASP A 184 17.00 8.13 33.48
CA ASP A 184 16.18 9.23 32.95
C ASP A 184 14.68 9.10 33.31
N ILE A 185 14.32 8.19 34.26
CA ILE A 185 12.93 7.90 34.66
C ILE A 185 12.68 8.43 36.11
N GLU A 186 13.30 9.53 36.53
CA GLU A 186 12.93 10.22 37.76
C GLU A 186 11.92 11.34 37.57
#